data_3d7b9015a1df946439820e697b74a3fb
#
_entry.id   3d7b9015a1df946439820e697b74a3fb
#
_cell.length_a   1.000
_cell.length_b   1.000
_cell.length_c   1.000
_cell.angle_alpha   90.00
_cell.angle_beta   90.00
_cell.angle_gamma   90.00
#
_symmetry.space_group_name_H-M   'P 1'
#
loop_
_entity.id
_entity.type
_entity.pdbx_description
1 polymer ?
#
loop_
_entity_poly.entity_id
_entity_poly.type
_entity_poly.pdbx_seq_one_letter_code
_entity_poly.pdbx_strand_id
1 'polypeptide(L)'
;MNFQVTVLKILVSYLQGHASMAELKRDMALLATSGRDWAERTRRLAARVPDLDIFAQGLVERRDGGWRITEKGRAVLKAMEQERL
;
A
#
# COMPACT_ATOMS: atom_id res chain seq x y z
N MET A 1 5.49 -6.50 -9.13
CA MET A 1 5.10 -5.94 -7.81
C MET A 1 3.66 -5.47 -7.90
N ASN A 2 2.90 -5.68 -6.84
CA ASN A 2 1.54 -5.15 -6.80
C ASN A 2 1.58 -3.70 -6.33
N PHE A 3 1.15 -2.77 -7.19
CA PHE A 3 1.23 -1.35 -6.89
C PHE A 3 0.32 -0.93 -5.74
N GLN A 4 -0.88 -1.47 -5.68
CA GLN A 4 -1.82 -1.06 -4.64
C GLN A 4 -1.35 -1.48 -3.26
N VAL A 5 -0.88 -2.71 -3.11
CA VAL A 5 -0.33 -3.15 -1.83
C VAL A 5 0.90 -2.33 -1.48
N THR A 6 1.74 -2.05 -2.47
CA THR A 6 2.92 -1.23 -2.25
C THR A 6 2.55 0.16 -1.75
N VAL A 7 1.52 0.78 -2.34
CA VAL A 7 1.05 2.08 -1.87
C VAL A 7 0.61 2.02 -0.41
N LEU A 8 -0.17 1.01 -0.05
CA LEU A 8 -0.60 0.86 1.34
C LEU A 8 0.58 0.73 2.28
N LYS A 9 1.58 -0.06 1.90
CA LYS A 9 2.77 -0.26 2.73
C LYS A 9 3.59 1.03 2.86
N ILE A 10 3.70 1.78 1.77
CA ILE A 10 4.41 3.06 1.82
C ILE A 10 3.70 4.02 2.76
N LEU A 11 2.39 4.19 2.58
CA LEU A 11 1.66 5.18 3.35
C LEU A 11 1.69 4.87 4.85
N VAL A 12 1.57 3.60 5.21
CA VAL A 12 1.56 3.26 6.64
C VAL A 12 2.91 3.51 7.29
N SER A 13 3.98 3.62 6.51
CA SER A 13 5.31 3.90 7.05
C SER A 13 5.55 5.40 7.29
N TYR A 14 4.65 6.25 6.82
CA TYR A 14 4.78 7.69 7.02
C TYR A 14 3.99 8.15 8.23
N LEU A 15 4.46 9.22 8.84
CA LEU A 15 3.76 9.83 9.96
C LEU A 15 2.33 10.18 9.53
N GLN A 16 1.36 9.80 10.34
CA GLN A 16 -0.05 10.01 10.07
C GLN A 16 -0.54 9.39 8.78
N GLY A 17 0.24 8.47 8.21
CA GLY A 17 -0.18 7.74 7.03
C GLY A 17 -0.26 8.56 5.75
N HIS A 18 0.43 9.70 5.70
CA HIS A 18 0.37 10.61 4.55
C HIS A 18 1.75 10.74 3.91
N ALA A 19 1.77 10.66 2.59
CA ALA A 19 2.97 10.91 1.81
C ALA A 19 2.62 11.84 0.65
N SER A 20 3.54 12.74 0.32
CA SER A 20 3.37 13.60 -0.84
C SER A 20 3.51 12.78 -2.12
N MET A 21 3.07 13.35 -3.24
CA MET A 21 3.24 12.65 -4.53
C MET A 21 4.72 12.42 -4.82
N ALA A 22 5.58 13.38 -4.49
CA ALA A 22 7.01 13.20 -4.71
C ALA A 22 7.57 12.04 -3.89
N GLU A 23 7.15 11.95 -2.62
CA GLU A 23 7.57 10.86 -1.76
C GLU A 23 7.05 9.52 -2.25
N LEU A 24 5.81 9.48 -2.68
CA LEU A 24 5.24 8.26 -3.22
C LEU A 24 5.99 7.80 -4.46
N LYS A 25 6.25 8.70 -5.39
CA LYS A 25 6.95 8.35 -6.62
C LYS A 25 8.35 7.85 -6.33
N ARG A 26 9.06 8.52 -5.42
CA ARG A 26 10.41 8.11 -5.03
C ARG A 26 10.40 6.71 -4.43
N ASP A 27 9.51 6.48 -3.48
CA ASP A 27 9.46 5.20 -2.78
C ASP A 27 9.01 4.08 -3.69
N MET A 28 8.04 4.37 -4.58
CA MET A 28 7.62 3.37 -5.58
C MET A 28 8.78 2.96 -6.47
N ALA A 29 9.57 3.94 -6.90
CA ALA A 29 10.73 3.65 -7.77
C ALA A 29 11.74 2.79 -7.04
N LEU A 30 12.01 3.11 -5.77
CA LEU A 30 12.94 2.32 -4.98
C LEU A 30 12.47 0.88 -4.80
N LEU A 31 11.20 0.71 -4.50
CA LEU A 31 10.65 -0.63 -4.28
C LEU A 31 10.51 -1.41 -5.57
N ALA A 32 10.27 -0.73 -6.68
CA ALA A 32 10.19 -1.40 -7.97
C ALA A 32 11.52 -2.06 -8.36
N THR A 33 12.62 -1.55 -7.82
CA THR A 33 13.94 -2.11 -8.09
C THR A 33 14.46 -2.95 -6.93
N SER A 34 13.63 -3.26 -5.94
CA SER A 34 14.04 -4.01 -4.76
C SER A 34 14.21 -5.50 -5.02
N GLY A 35 13.83 -5.95 -6.21
CA GLY A 35 14.04 -7.34 -6.57
C GLY A 35 12.82 -8.22 -6.33
N ARG A 36 13.10 -9.51 -6.40
CA ARG A 36 12.05 -10.51 -6.41
C ARG A 36 11.28 -10.62 -5.10
N ASP A 37 11.98 -10.44 -3.98
CA ASP A 37 11.33 -10.64 -2.68
C ASP A 37 10.16 -9.70 -2.46
N TRP A 38 10.34 -8.43 -2.81
CA TRP A 38 9.25 -7.47 -2.67
C TRP A 38 8.10 -7.78 -3.63
N ALA A 39 8.43 -8.13 -4.86
CA ALA A 39 7.41 -8.47 -5.85
C ALA A 39 6.59 -9.67 -5.39
N GLU A 40 7.27 -10.70 -4.87
CA GLU A 40 6.60 -11.89 -4.38
C GLU A 40 5.71 -11.60 -3.18
N ARG A 41 6.23 -10.82 -2.24
CA ARG A 41 5.48 -10.49 -1.02
C ARG A 41 4.21 -9.73 -1.35
N THR A 42 4.31 -8.69 -2.18
CA THR A 42 3.13 -7.89 -2.49
C THR A 42 2.13 -8.66 -3.32
N ARG A 43 2.59 -9.54 -4.20
CA ARG A 43 1.69 -10.38 -4.98
C ARG A 43 0.92 -11.34 -4.07
N ARG A 44 1.61 -11.91 -3.09
CA ARG A 44 1.01 -12.84 -2.16
C ARG A 44 -0.05 -12.15 -1.30
N LEU A 45 0.26 -10.94 -0.83
CA LEU A 45 -0.70 -10.17 -0.05
C LEU A 45 -1.92 -9.81 -0.88
N ALA A 46 -1.71 -9.39 -2.12
CA ALA A 46 -2.81 -9.00 -3.00
C ALA A 46 -3.73 -10.16 -3.31
N ALA A 47 -3.19 -11.38 -3.34
CA ALA A 47 -4.00 -12.55 -3.64
C ALA A 47 -5.09 -12.79 -2.59
N ARG A 48 -4.94 -12.23 -1.39
CA ARG A 48 -5.93 -12.36 -0.34
C ARG A 48 -7.10 -11.41 -0.50
N VAL A 49 -6.94 -10.39 -1.34
CA VAL A 49 -7.99 -9.42 -1.62
C VAL A 49 -8.04 -9.23 -3.13
N PRO A 50 -8.59 -10.21 -3.86
CA PRO A 50 -8.51 -10.17 -5.33
C PRO A 50 -9.20 -8.98 -5.95
N ASP A 51 -10.17 -8.39 -5.26
CA ASP A 51 -10.89 -7.23 -5.79
C ASP A 51 -10.36 -5.92 -5.24
N LEU A 52 -9.12 -5.90 -4.80
CA LEU A 52 -8.54 -4.70 -4.18
C LEU A 52 -8.59 -3.51 -5.12
N ASP A 53 -9.17 -2.42 -4.61
CA ASP A 53 -9.21 -1.13 -5.30
C ASP A 53 -9.15 -0.07 -4.22
N ILE A 54 -7.95 0.44 -3.99
CA ILE A 54 -7.69 1.23 -2.80
C ILE A 54 -8.49 2.53 -2.74
N PHE A 55 -8.77 3.15 -3.89
CA PHE A 55 -9.58 4.37 -3.88
C PHE A 55 -11.06 4.06 -3.84
N ALA A 56 -11.52 3.13 -4.65
CA ALA A 56 -12.94 2.80 -4.69
C ALA A 56 -13.43 2.25 -3.35
N GLN A 57 -12.56 1.53 -2.65
CA GLN A 57 -12.93 0.94 -1.36
C GLN A 57 -12.67 1.87 -0.17
N GLY A 58 -12.21 3.07 -0.44
CA GLY A 58 -11.97 4.03 0.63
C GLY A 58 -10.78 3.69 1.52
N LEU A 59 -9.79 2.98 0.99
CA LEU A 59 -8.60 2.62 1.76
C LEU A 59 -7.55 3.71 1.72
N VAL A 60 -7.57 4.51 0.67
CA VAL A 60 -6.65 5.62 0.48
C VAL A 60 -7.45 6.81 -0.02
N GLU A 61 -7.09 8.00 0.44
CA GLU A 61 -7.73 9.23 -0.03
C GLU A 61 -6.68 10.22 -0.49
N ARG A 62 -7.05 11.08 -1.43
CA ARG A 62 -6.18 12.15 -1.88
C ARG A 62 -6.30 13.29 -0.88
N ARG A 63 -5.13 13.81 -0.45
CA ARG A 63 -5.14 14.83 0.58
C ARG A 63 -3.82 15.61 0.56
N ASP A 64 -3.92 16.93 0.58
CA ASP A 64 -2.77 17.82 0.79
C ASP A 64 -1.58 17.50 -0.12
N GLY A 65 -1.84 17.43 -1.42
CA GLY A 65 -0.79 17.21 -2.39
C GLY A 65 -0.20 15.82 -2.40
N GLY A 66 -0.90 14.88 -1.80
CA GLY A 66 -0.46 13.49 -1.76
C GLY A 66 -1.61 12.57 -1.47
N TRP A 67 -1.29 11.44 -0.85
CA TRP A 67 -2.29 10.44 -0.49
C TRP A 67 -2.14 10.08 0.97
N ARG A 68 -3.24 9.67 1.58
CA ARG A 68 -3.26 9.24 2.96
C ARG A 68 -4.03 7.93 3.09
N ILE A 69 -3.47 7.00 3.84
CA ILE A 69 -4.17 5.76 4.15
C ILE A 69 -5.25 6.05 5.19
N THR A 70 -6.44 5.47 4.99
CA THR A 70 -7.56 5.66 5.92
C THR A 70 -7.51 4.61 7.02
N GLU A 71 -8.36 4.79 8.03
CA GLU A 71 -8.52 3.76 9.07
C GLU A 71 -8.88 2.42 8.45
N LYS A 72 -9.79 2.45 7.48
CA LYS A 72 -10.18 1.23 6.77
C LYS A 72 -9.00 0.64 6.02
N GLY A 73 -8.18 1.49 5.40
CA GLY A 73 -7.00 1.03 4.71
C GLY A 73 -6.02 0.34 5.63
N ARG A 74 -5.82 0.90 6.83
CA ARG A 74 -4.96 0.28 7.83
C ARG A 74 -5.49 -1.09 8.24
N ALA A 75 -6.81 -1.18 8.44
CA ALA A 75 -7.42 -2.44 8.84
C ALA A 75 -7.29 -3.52 7.76
N VAL A 76 -7.49 -3.13 6.51
CA VAL A 76 -7.37 -4.07 5.40
C VAL A 76 -5.93 -4.55 5.26
N LEU A 77 -4.97 -3.62 5.33
CA LEU A 77 -3.57 -4.01 5.24
C LEU A 77 -3.18 -4.95 6.37
N LYS A 78 -3.62 -4.65 7.58
CA LYS A 78 -3.33 -5.50 8.73
C LYS A 78 -3.93 -6.89 8.53
N ALA A 79 -5.15 -6.96 8.02
CA ALA A 79 -5.79 -8.25 7.76
C ALA A 79 -5.02 -9.06 6.72
N MET A 80 -4.53 -8.39 5.67
CA MET A 80 -3.73 -9.06 4.66
C MET A 80 -2.45 -9.65 5.24
N GLU A 81 -1.85 -8.92 6.18
CA GLU A 81 -0.57 -9.32 6.76
C GLU A 81 -0.71 -10.33 7.89
N GLN A 82 -1.89 -10.48 8.41
CA GLN A 82 -2.14 -11.46 9.47
C GLN A 82 -2.48 -12.80 8.86
N GLU A 83 -1.48 -13.42 8.33
CA GLU A 83 -1.70 -14.72 7.75
C GLU A 83 -1.88 -15.75 8.84
N ARG A 84 -2.99 -16.46 8.80
CA ARG A 84 -3.30 -17.50 9.78
C ARG A 84 -3.31 -18.85 9.11
N LEU A 85 -2.89 -19.80 9.83
CA LEU A 85 -2.94 -21.18 9.35
C LEU A 85 -3.77 -22.03 10.28
#